data_c93b7f5602159abf87d8d0f6dec785d5
#
_entry.id   c93b7f5602159abf87d8d0f6dec785d5
#
_cell.length_a   1.000
_cell.length_b   1.000
_cell.length_c   1.000
_cell.angle_alpha   90.00
_cell.angle_beta   90.00
_cell.angle_gamma   90.00
#
_symmetry.space_group_name_H-M   'P 1'
#
loop_
_entity.id
_entity.type
_entity.pdbx_description
1 polymer ?
#
loop_
_entity_poly.entity_id
_entity_poly.type
_entity_poly.pdbx_seq_one_letter_code
_entity_poly.pdbx_strand_id
1 'polypeptide(L)'
;MCKDASLLNVNKGDYIMKKALIVYGGWDGHDPKGVADLFSEMLKEEGFEVRMSDSLDSFLEELTSYDLIVPVWTMGKLSSQAEKNVCNAVSAGTGIAGCHGGMCDAFRENTGWQFMTGSQWVAHPGNNNVTYTVHVIDSEKSSITDGIKDFEVTSEQYYIHVDPAVNVLANTKFFANDEPYGANGEVTVPVVYTKQWGKGRVFYNSLGHTSEIFKNIPEAKELMRRGFLFAAR
;
A
#
# COMPACT_ATOMS: atom_id res chain seq x y z
N MET A 1 41.41 13.87 -46.47
CA MET A 1 41.09 14.41 -45.14
C MET A 1 40.00 13.54 -44.56
N CYS A 2 40.39 12.55 -43.76
CA CYS A 2 39.48 11.68 -43.05
C CYS A 2 38.99 12.41 -41.80
N LYS A 3 37.66 12.44 -41.59
CA LYS A 3 37.08 12.87 -40.33
C LYS A 3 36.76 11.63 -39.50
N ASP A 4 37.48 11.49 -38.42
CA ASP A 4 37.19 10.51 -37.36
C ASP A 4 35.80 10.75 -36.75
N ALA A 5 34.94 9.77 -36.87
CA ALA A 5 33.72 9.70 -36.10
C ALA A 5 34.03 8.89 -34.82
N SER A 6 34.41 9.56 -33.75
CA SER A 6 34.51 8.96 -32.43
C SER A 6 33.11 8.62 -31.91
N LEU A 7 32.78 7.36 -31.99
CA LEU A 7 31.60 6.78 -31.32
C LEU A 7 31.75 6.96 -29.81
N LEU A 8 30.94 7.83 -29.23
CA LEU A 8 30.75 7.93 -27.79
C LEU A 8 30.14 6.59 -27.27
N ASN A 9 31.01 5.77 -26.71
CA ASN A 9 30.58 4.65 -25.88
C ASN A 9 29.90 5.22 -24.63
N VAL A 10 28.59 5.29 -24.63
CA VAL A 10 27.80 5.48 -23.41
C VAL A 10 27.94 4.18 -22.65
N ASN A 11 28.74 4.17 -21.60
CA ASN A 11 28.75 3.10 -20.61
C ASN A 11 27.28 2.92 -20.09
N LYS A 12 26.65 1.83 -20.49
CA LYS A 12 25.47 1.32 -19.76
C LYS A 12 25.96 0.91 -18.38
N GLY A 13 25.94 1.83 -17.43
CA GLY A 13 26.03 1.47 -16.02
C GLY A 13 24.98 0.37 -15.77
N ASP A 14 25.38 -0.69 -15.08
CA ASP A 14 24.47 -1.77 -14.70
C ASP A 14 23.30 -1.17 -13.93
N TYR A 15 22.18 -0.98 -14.62
CA TYR A 15 20.91 -0.57 -14.00
C TYR A 15 20.44 -1.79 -13.21
N ILE A 16 20.72 -1.81 -11.90
CA ILE A 16 20.19 -2.85 -11.01
C ILE A 16 18.68 -2.60 -10.95
N MET A 17 17.92 -3.49 -11.59
CA MET A 17 16.46 -3.46 -11.54
C MET A 17 16.01 -3.67 -10.10
N LYS A 18 15.13 -2.80 -9.60
CA LYS A 18 14.50 -2.98 -8.30
C LYS A 18 13.60 -4.21 -8.32
N LYS A 19 13.51 -4.92 -7.19
CA LYS A 19 12.74 -6.15 -7.06
C LYS A 19 11.56 -5.95 -6.14
N ALA A 20 10.37 -6.36 -6.61
CA ALA A 20 9.15 -6.35 -5.81
C ALA A 20 8.60 -7.77 -5.63
N LEU A 21 8.14 -8.08 -4.42
CA LEU A 21 7.40 -9.29 -4.09
C LEU A 21 5.95 -8.92 -3.79
N ILE A 22 5.01 -9.42 -4.60
CA ILE A 22 3.57 -9.32 -4.33
C ILE A 22 3.10 -10.65 -3.74
N VAL A 23 2.51 -10.63 -2.54
CA VAL A 23 1.91 -11.82 -1.92
C VAL A 23 0.41 -11.59 -1.79
N TYR A 24 -0.39 -12.40 -2.51
CA TYR A 24 -1.83 -12.19 -2.66
C TYR A 24 -2.67 -13.41 -2.30
N GLY A 25 -3.88 -13.18 -1.82
CA GLY A 25 -4.84 -14.21 -1.45
C GLY A 25 -5.77 -13.79 -0.31
N GLY A 26 -6.23 -14.76 0.46
CA GLY A 26 -7.18 -14.54 1.55
C GLY A 26 -8.61 -14.51 1.07
N TRP A 27 -9.39 -13.52 1.47
CA TRP A 27 -10.80 -13.43 1.13
C TRP A 27 -11.04 -12.96 -0.31
N ASP A 28 -11.69 -13.81 -1.13
CA ASP A 28 -11.93 -13.57 -2.56
C ASP A 28 -12.79 -12.32 -2.85
N GLY A 29 -13.60 -11.88 -1.88
CA GLY A 29 -14.44 -10.68 -2.04
C GLY A 29 -13.67 -9.39 -2.28
N HIS A 30 -12.37 -9.36 -1.98
CA HIS A 30 -11.47 -8.22 -2.26
C HIS A 30 -10.68 -8.35 -3.57
N ASP A 31 -11.07 -9.26 -4.48
CA ASP A 31 -10.42 -9.46 -5.79
C ASP A 31 -8.88 -9.54 -5.69
N PRO A 32 -8.31 -10.39 -4.77
CA PRO A 32 -6.88 -10.34 -4.48
C PRO A 32 -6.01 -10.60 -5.72
N LYS A 33 -6.46 -11.49 -6.62
CA LYS A 33 -5.74 -11.77 -7.86
C LYS A 33 -5.78 -10.59 -8.83
N GLY A 34 -6.96 -9.97 -9.02
CA GLY A 34 -7.10 -8.82 -9.93
C GLY A 34 -6.34 -7.58 -9.43
N VAL A 35 -6.33 -7.35 -8.12
CA VAL A 35 -5.52 -6.28 -7.50
C VAL A 35 -4.02 -6.58 -7.68
N ALA A 36 -3.59 -7.81 -7.42
CA ALA A 36 -2.19 -8.20 -7.56
C ALA A 36 -1.69 -8.11 -9.01
N ASP A 37 -2.51 -8.52 -9.98
CA ASP A 37 -2.20 -8.42 -11.41
C ASP A 37 -2.02 -6.95 -11.82
N LEU A 38 -2.95 -6.07 -11.43
CA LEU A 38 -2.86 -4.64 -11.70
C LEU A 38 -1.60 -4.02 -11.07
N PHE A 39 -1.30 -4.36 -9.82
CA PHE A 39 -0.10 -3.85 -9.15
C PHE A 39 1.19 -4.37 -9.78
N SER A 40 1.18 -5.62 -10.27
CA SER A 40 2.30 -6.17 -11.04
C SER A 40 2.54 -5.40 -12.34
N GLU A 41 1.48 -5.03 -13.06
CA GLU A 41 1.57 -4.20 -14.27
C GLU A 41 2.14 -2.81 -13.93
N MET A 42 1.56 -2.12 -12.94
CA MET A 42 2.02 -0.80 -12.50
C MET A 42 3.50 -0.80 -12.10
N LEU A 43 3.95 -1.81 -11.35
CA LEU A 43 5.36 -1.92 -10.93
C LEU A 43 6.30 -2.24 -12.09
N LYS A 44 5.89 -3.07 -13.05
CA LYS A 44 6.66 -3.34 -14.27
C LYS A 44 6.80 -2.10 -15.16
N GLU A 45 5.76 -1.27 -15.26
CA GLU A 45 5.81 0.02 -15.95
C GLU A 45 6.85 0.96 -15.30
N GLU A 46 7.03 0.87 -13.97
CA GLU A 46 8.06 1.60 -13.23
C GLU A 46 9.45 0.92 -13.21
N GLY A 47 9.63 -0.16 -13.99
CA GLY A 47 10.93 -0.83 -14.17
C GLY A 47 11.29 -1.82 -13.09
N PHE A 48 10.32 -2.34 -12.32
CA PHE A 48 10.58 -3.39 -11.33
C PHE A 48 10.59 -4.78 -11.96
N GLU A 49 11.46 -5.65 -11.45
CA GLU A 49 11.30 -7.09 -11.54
C GLU A 49 10.29 -7.53 -10.51
N VAL A 50 9.15 -8.09 -10.93
CA VAL A 50 8.03 -8.44 -10.05
C VAL A 50 7.87 -9.94 -9.93
N ARG A 51 7.96 -10.46 -8.71
CA ARG A 51 7.54 -11.80 -8.36
C ARG A 51 6.17 -11.75 -7.70
N MET A 52 5.25 -12.60 -8.13
CA MET A 52 3.94 -12.80 -7.52
C MET A 52 3.88 -14.16 -6.84
N SER A 53 3.23 -14.24 -5.69
CA SER A 53 3.00 -15.49 -4.95
C SER A 53 1.61 -15.50 -4.31
N ASP A 54 0.94 -16.63 -4.42
CA ASP A 54 -0.35 -16.93 -3.78
C ASP A 54 -0.18 -17.74 -2.47
N SER A 55 1.02 -17.75 -1.91
CA SER A 55 1.33 -18.44 -0.67
C SER A 55 2.01 -17.52 0.34
N LEU A 56 1.53 -17.55 1.59
CA LEU A 56 2.16 -16.87 2.73
C LEU A 56 3.54 -17.45 3.08
N ASP A 57 3.88 -18.64 2.59
CA ASP A 57 5.21 -19.23 2.77
C ASP A 57 6.32 -18.39 2.13
N SER A 58 5.99 -17.54 1.15
CA SER A 58 6.92 -16.56 0.59
C SER A 58 7.48 -15.59 1.64
N PHE A 59 6.77 -15.38 2.76
CA PHE A 59 7.28 -14.60 3.90
C PHE A 59 8.26 -15.36 4.79
N LEU A 60 8.49 -16.67 4.54
CA LEU A 60 9.54 -17.45 5.19
C LEU A 60 10.87 -17.41 4.43
N GLU A 61 10.89 -16.86 3.23
CA GLU A 61 12.07 -16.75 2.38
C GLU A 61 12.97 -15.57 2.78
N GLU A 62 14.08 -15.37 2.03
CA GLU A 62 14.97 -14.22 2.19
C GLU A 62 14.33 -12.96 1.59
N LEU A 63 13.81 -12.09 2.44
CA LEU A 63 13.05 -10.91 2.04
C LEU A 63 13.89 -9.64 1.87
N THR A 64 15.10 -9.60 2.43
CA THR A 64 15.97 -8.41 2.32
C THR A 64 16.56 -8.22 0.93
N SER A 65 16.42 -9.22 0.04
CA SER A 65 16.77 -9.12 -1.37
C SER A 65 15.78 -8.32 -2.21
N TYR A 66 14.58 -8.05 -1.68
CA TYR A 66 13.57 -7.23 -2.33
C TYR A 66 13.70 -5.75 -1.92
N ASP A 67 13.36 -4.86 -2.85
CA ASP A 67 13.26 -3.43 -2.60
C ASP A 67 11.87 -3.04 -2.09
N LEU A 68 10.85 -3.86 -2.42
CA LEU A 68 9.46 -3.64 -2.04
C LEU A 68 8.72 -4.95 -1.79
N ILE A 69 7.95 -5.01 -0.72
CA ILE A 69 6.95 -6.06 -0.44
C ILE A 69 5.57 -5.42 -0.60
N VAL A 70 4.68 -6.09 -1.33
CA VAL A 70 3.30 -5.66 -1.56
C VAL A 70 2.34 -6.74 -1.09
N PRO A 71 1.80 -6.65 0.13
CA PRO A 71 0.78 -7.57 0.61
C PRO A 71 -0.58 -7.21 -0.03
N VAL A 72 -1.28 -8.23 -0.53
CA VAL A 72 -2.66 -8.18 -1.04
C VAL A 72 -3.42 -9.38 -0.45
N TRP A 73 -3.45 -9.47 0.87
CA TRP A 73 -3.98 -10.64 1.59
C TRP A 73 -4.94 -10.23 2.70
N THR A 74 -6.22 -10.55 2.59
CA THR A 74 -7.22 -10.18 3.59
C THR A 74 -7.63 -11.38 4.45
N MET A 75 -7.75 -11.18 5.78
CA MET A 75 -8.20 -12.18 6.77
C MET A 75 -7.37 -13.48 6.76
N GLY A 76 -6.06 -13.35 6.66
CA GLY A 76 -5.13 -14.47 6.74
C GLY A 76 -4.69 -14.79 8.18
N LYS A 77 -3.98 -15.89 8.29
CA LYS A 77 -3.23 -16.26 9.51
C LYS A 77 -1.76 -16.34 9.17
N LEU A 78 -0.98 -15.46 9.75
CA LEU A 78 0.46 -15.41 9.54
C LEU A 78 1.18 -16.14 10.69
N SER A 79 2.12 -17.02 10.35
CA SER A 79 2.93 -17.64 11.39
C SER A 79 3.84 -16.61 12.07
N SER A 80 4.15 -16.81 13.35
CA SER A 80 5.04 -15.91 14.08
C SER A 80 6.43 -15.78 13.43
N GLN A 81 6.90 -16.81 12.73
CA GLN A 81 8.17 -16.76 12.01
C GLN A 81 8.06 -15.87 10.77
N ALA A 82 6.99 -16.00 9.97
CA ALA A 82 6.76 -15.18 8.80
C ALA A 82 6.56 -13.70 9.19
N GLU A 83 5.77 -13.42 10.23
CA GLU A 83 5.62 -12.07 10.80
C GLU A 83 6.99 -11.47 11.16
N LYS A 84 7.80 -12.21 11.92
CA LYS A 84 9.14 -11.77 12.32
C LYS A 84 10.05 -11.50 11.13
N ASN A 85 10.00 -12.36 10.10
CA ASN A 85 10.81 -12.19 8.89
C ASN A 85 10.45 -10.90 8.15
N VAL A 86 9.14 -10.64 7.94
CA VAL A 86 8.69 -9.41 7.27
C VAL A 86 9.07 -8.18 8.09
N CYS A 87 8.79 -8.18 9.40
CA CYS A 87 9.13 -7.06 10.28
C CYS A 87 10.64 -6.77 10.28
N ASN A 88 11.48 -7.80 10.28
CA ASN A 88 12.93 -7.66 10.23
C ASN A 88 13.42 -7.14 8.87
N ALA A 89 12.86 -7.65 7.75
CA ALA A 89 13.22 -7.19 6.42
C ALA A 89 12.88 -5.72 6.23
N VAL A 90 11.67 -5.30 6.66
CA VAL A 90 11.29 -3.88 6.59
C VAL A 90 12.17 -3.05 7.52
N SER A 91 12.44 -3.50 8.75
CA SER A 91 13.35 -2.79 9.66
C SER A 91 14.77 -2.65 9.09
N ALA A 92 15.23 -3.61 8.27
CA ALA A 92 16.53 -3.56 7.61
C ALA A 92 16.57 -2.64 6.37
N GLY A 93 15.40 -2.23 5.83
CA GLY A 93 15.33 -1.26 4.73
C GLY A 93 14.48 -1.68 3.53
N THR A 94 13.97 -2.92 3.48
CA THR A 94 12.96 -3.30 2.48
C THR A 94 11.71 -2.46 2.67
N GLY A 95 11.14 -1.89 1.59
CA GLY A 95 9.90 -1.15 1.67
C GLY A 95 8.68 -2.06 1.77
N ILE A 96 7.58 -1.56 2.32
CA ILE A 96 6.29 -2.23 2.28
C ILE A 96 5.19 -1.25 1.88
N ALA A 97 4.36 -1.62 0.90
CA ALA A 97 3.25 -0.81 0.44
C ALA A 97 2.03 -1.68 0.18
N GLY A 98 0.88 -1.29 0.68
CA GLY A 98 -0.35 -2.05 0.49
C GLY A 98 -1.59 -1.19 0.53
N CYS A 99 -2.73 -1.82 0.20
CA CYS A 99 -4.00 -1.15 0.15
C CYS A 99 -5.09 -1.92 0.90
N HIS A 100 -6.11 -1.20 1.34
CA HIS A 100 -7.37 -1.75 1.83
C HIS A 100 -7.16 -2.87 2.86
N GLY A 101 -8.02 -3.90 2.83
CA GLY A 101 -7.88 -5.10 3.67
C GLY A 101 -6.62 -5.90 3.38
N GLY A 102 -6.04 -5.76 2.18
CA GLY A 102 -4.82 -6.46 1.80
C GLY A 102 -3.59 -6.15 2.65
N MET A 103 -3.65 -5.10 3.46
CA MET A 103 -2.61 -4.73 4.41
C MET A 103 -3.16 -4.54 5.84
N CYS A 104 -4.19 -3.69 6.06
CA CYS A 104 -4.63 -3.37 7.41
C CYS A 104 -5.60 -4.41 8.02
N ASP A 105 -6.18 -5.28 7.21
CA ASP A 105 -7.01 -6.41 7.62
C ASP A 105 -6.39 -7.77 7.27
N ALA A 106 -5.10 -7.78 6.98
CA ALA A 106 -4.40 -8.97 6.51
C ALA A 106 -4.29 -10.04 7.61
N PHE A 107 -3.82 -9.65 8.78
CA PHE A 107 -3.47 -10.59 9.86
C PHE A 107 -3.89 -10.02 11.21
N ARG A 108 -5.18 -10.16 11.54
CA ARG A 108 -5.81 -9.55 12.73
C ARG A 108 -5.19 -9.99 14.06
N GLU A 109 -4.62 -11.18 14.13
CA GLU A 109 -4.02 -11.75 15.35
C GLU A 109 -2.53 -11.37 15.51
N ASN A 110 -1.91 -10.75 14.49
CA ASN A 110 -0.49 -10.46 14.45
C ASN A 110 -0.22 -8.99 14.85
N THR A 111 0.03 -8.75 16.12
CA THR A 111 0.27 -7.39 16.63
C THR A 111 1.56 -6.78 16.10
N GLY A 112 2.62 -7.56 15.85
CA GLY A 112 3.84 -7.09 15.21
C GLY A 112 3.60 -6.57 13.79
N TRP A 113 2.73 -7.22 13.03
CA TRP A 113 2.28 -6.75 11.73
C TRP A 113 1.59 -5.38 11.83
N GLN A 114 0.67 -5.23 12.79
CA GLN A 114 -0.05 -3.97 13.01
C GLN A 114 0.88 -2.82 13.43
N PHE A 115 1.85 -3.09 14.31
CA PHE A 115 2.89 -2.11 14.66
C PHE A 115 3.72 -1.70 13.45
N MET A 116 4.14 -2.65 12.63
CA MET A 116 4.93 -2.37 11.44
C MET A 116 4.13 -1.55 10.42
N THR A 117 2.93 -2.02 10.07
CA THR A 117 2.09 -1.39 9.04
C THR A 117 1.42 -0.11 9.50
N GLY A 118 1.16 0.04 10.80
CA GLY A 118 0.64 1.26 11.40
C GLY A 118 -0.86 1.35 11.52
N SER A 119 -1.63 0.30 11.19
CA SER A 119 -3.09 0.32 11.36
C SER A 119 -3.70 -1.07 11.53
N GLN A 120 -4.94 -1.03 12.01
CA GLN A 120 -5.81 -2.19 12.11
C GLN A 120 -7.21 -1.80 11.66
N TRP A 121 -7.78 -2.60 10.75
CA TRP A 121 -9.19 -2.50 10.37
C TRP A 121 -10.12 -2.75 11.57
N VAL A 122 -11.19 -1.96 11.65
CA VAL A 122 -12.22 -2.09 12.66
C VAL A 122 -13.58 -2.33 12.02
N ALA A 123 -13.94 -1.53 11.01
CA ALA A 123 -15.24 -1.56 10.37
C ALA A 123 -15.28 -0.86 9.02
N HIS A 124 -16.37 -1.07 8.28
CA HIS A 124 -16.73 -0.33 7.07
C HIS A 124 -18.27 -0.16 7.04
N PRO A 125 -18.83 0.79 7.81
CA PRO A 125 -20.28 1.03 7.84
C PRO A 125 -20.81 1.31 6.43
N GLY A 126 -21.92 0.66 6.06
CA GLY A 126 -22.53 0.80 4.74
C GLY A 126 -21.93 -0.09 3.63
N ASN A 127 -20.88 -0.87 3.94
CA ASN A 127 -20.21 -1.76 2.99
C ASN A 127 -19.73 -1.02 1.72
N ASN A 128 -19.74 -1.68 0.57
CA ASN A 128 -19.18 -1.17 -0.70
C ASN A 128 -20.02 -0.12 -1.43
N ASN A 129 -21.12 0.37 -0.82
CA ASN A 129 -22.04 1.31 -1.46
C ASN A 129 -21.98 2.73 -0.88
N VAL A 130 -20.95 3.02 -0.08
CA VAL A 130 -20.78 4.34 0.53
C VAL A 130 -20.06 5.27 -0.43
N THR A 131 -20.66 6.43 -0.73
CA THR A 131 -19.97 7.52 -1.42
C THR A 131 -19.42 8.50 -0.39
N TYR A 132 -18.12 8.74 -0.44
CA TYR A 132 -17.43 9.62 0.49
C TYR A 132 -16.31 10.40 -0.21
N THR A 133 -15.94 11.52 0.40
CA THR A 133 -14.82 12.34 -0.07
C THR A 133 -13.52 11.90 0.60
N VAL A 134 -12.49 11.76 -0.22
CA VAL A 134 -11.10 11.66 0.21
C VAL A 134 -10.52 13.06 0.21
N HIS A 135 -10.19 13.56 1.40
CA HIS A 135 -9.62 14.89 1.59
C HIS A 135 -8.09 14.80 1.63
N VAL A 136 -7.43 15.43 0.69
CA VAL A 136 -5.96 15.51 0.63
C VAL A 136 -5.47 16.60 1.58
N ILE A 137 -4.44 16.31 2.38
CA ILE A 137 -3.90 17.24 3.36
C ILE A 137 -2.81 18.10 2.72
N ASP A 138 -3.17 19.29 2.26
CA ASP A 138 -2.27 20.23 1.55
C ASP A 138 -1.08 20.72 2.40
N SER A 139 -1.21 20.71 3.73
CA SER A 139 -0.12 21.12 4.64
C SER A 139 1.04 20.11 4.65
N GLU A 140 0.77 18.88 4.30
CA GLU A 140 1.77 17.80 4.19
C GLU A 140 2.33 17.77 2.78
N LYS A 141 3.38 18.56 2.53
CA LYS A 141 4.09 18.54 1.24
C LYS A 141 4.72 17.18 1.00
N SER A 142 4.04 16.35 0.23
CA SER A 142 4.49 15.00 -0.11
C SER A 142 4.47 14.79 -1.62
N SER A 143 5.52 14.18 -2.17
CA SER A 143 5.53 13.77 -3.57
C SER A 143 4.42 12.76 -3.91
N ILE A 144 3.84 12.11 -2.89
CA ILE A 144 2.74 11.15 -3.08
C ILE A 144 1.45 11.89 -3.44
N THR A 145 1.16 13.00 -2.78
CA THR A 145 -0.10 13.77 -2.94
C THR A 145 0.04 15.01 -3.81
N ASP A 146 1.24 15.33 -4.27
CA ASP A 146 1.50 16.55 -5.07
C ASP A 146 0.59 16.63 -6.31
N GLY A 147 -0.18 17.71 -6.42
CA GLY A 147 -1.12 17.99 -7.51
C GLY A 147 -2.43 17.18 -7.45
N ILE A 148 -2.59 16.23 -6.51
CA ILE A 148 -3.86 15.53 -6.30
C ILE A 148 -4.78 16.41 -5.45
N LYS A 149 -6.03 16.57 -5.87
CA LYS A 149 -7.08 17.30 -5.16
C LYS A 149 -8.02 16.34 -4.45
N ASP A 150 -8.90 16.88 -3.60
CA ASP A 150 -10.01 16.12 -3.03
C ASP A 150 -10.81 15.44 -4.14
N PHE A 151 -11.23 14.21 -3.90
CA PHE A 151 -12.01 13.42 -4.85
C PHE A 151 -13.03 12.54 -4.13
N GLU A 152 -14.07 12.14 -4.86
CA GLU A 152 -15.08 11.21 -4.35
C GLU A 152 -14.80 9.78 -4.78
N VAL A 153 -15.18 8.85 -3.93
CA VAL A 153 -15.15 7.41 -4.21
C VAL A 153 -16.41 6.76 -3.67
N THR A 154 -16.96 5.79 -4.43
CA THR A 154 -18.01 4.89 -3.94
C THR A 154 -17.39 3.53 -3.69
N SER A 155 -17.26 3.15 -2.41
CA SER A 155 -16.60 1.92 -2.00
C SER A 155 -16.87 1.64 -0.51
N GLU A 156 -16.18 0.65 0.06
CA GLU A 156 -16.08 0.51 1.51
C GLU A 156 -15.29 1.69 2.09
N GLN A 157 -15.92 2.43 2.98
CA GLN A 157 -15.26 3.47 3.77
C GLN A 157 -14.70 2.83 5.03
N TYR A 158 -13.37 2.67 5.11
CA TYR A 158 -12.72 1.98 6.22
C TYR A 158 -12.61 2.87 7.46
N TYR A 159 -13.16 2.38 8.57
CA TYR A 159 -12.85 2.85 9.91
C TYR A 159 -11.68 2.03 10.44
N ILE A 160 -10.54 2.66 10.66
CA ILE A 160 -9.29 2.00 11.10
C ILE A 160 -8.77 2.61 12.40
N HIS A 161 -8.17 1.79 13.25
CA HIS A 161 -7.30 2.28 14.31
C HIS A 161 -5.89 2.45 13.77
N VAL A 162 -5.23 3.53 14.10
CA VAL A 162 -3.89 3.87 13.60
C VAL A 162 -2.89 4.09 14.74
N ASP A 163 -1.65 3.71 14.48
CA ASP A 163 -0.50 4.03 15.30
C ASP A 163 -0.23 5.55 15.25
N PRO A 164 0.03 6.23 16.39
CA PRO A 164 0.34 7.66 16.40
C PRO A 164 1.62 8.05 15.62
N ALA A 165 2.46 7.06 15.23
CA ALA A 165 3.66 7.29 14.42
C ALA A 165 3.40 7.38 12.91
N VAL A 166 2.14 7.27 12.44
CA VAL A 166 1.81 7.46 11.02
C VAL A 166 1.83 8.94 10.65
N ASN A 167 2.27 9.23 9.42
CA ASN A 167 2.14 10.55 8.81
C ASN A 167 0.96 10.50 7.83
N VAL A 168 -0.15 11.17 8.17
CA VAL A 168 -1.40 11.14 7.40
C VAL A 168 -1.32 12.10 6.23
N LEU A 169 -1.57 11.62 5.01
CA LEU A 169 -1.53 12.40 3.77
C LEU A 169 -2.92 12.69 3.19
N ALA A 170 -3.90 11.82 3.47
CA ALA A 170 -5.30 12.03 3.12
C ALA A 170 -6.20 11.36 4.15
N ASN A 171 -7.40 11.87 4.31
CA ASN A 171 -8.37 11.38 5.28
C ASN A 171 -9.80 11.40 4.73
N THR A 172 -10.74 10.83 5.50
CA THR A 172 -12.18 10.88 5.25
C THR A 172 -12.93 11.12 6.55
N LYS A 173 -14.18 11.58 6.46
CA LYS A 173 -15.02 11.87 7.62
C LYS A 173 -16.09 10.80 7.82
N PHE A 174 -16.28 10.40 9.06
CA PHE A 174 -17.45 9.66 9.53
C PHE A 174 -18.31 10.59 10.37
N PHE A 175 -19.63 10.53 10.18
CA PHE A 175 -20.58 11.42 10.84
C PHE A 175 -21.25 10.76 12.02
N ALA A 176 -21.76 11.56 12.97
CA ALA A 176 -22.39 11.09 14.21
C ALA A 176 -23.64 10.20 14.02
N ASN A 177 -24.21 10.20 12.82
CA ASN A 177 -25.36 9.37 12.46
C ASN A 177 -24.98 8.05 11.74
N ASP A 178 -23.70 7.77 11.56
CA ASP A 178 -23.20 6.54 10.91
C ASP A 178 -23.26 5.38 11.91
N GLU A 179 -24.34 4.62 11.89
CA GLU A 179 -24.53 3.47 12.80
C GLU A 179 -23.62 2.29 12.39
N PRO A 180 -23.08 1.52 13.36
CA PRO A 180 -23.24 1.65 14.82
C PRO A 180 -22.23 2.59 15.48
N TYR A 181 -21.38 3.26 14.71
CA TYR A 181 -20.21 4.02 15.18
C TYR A 181 -20.51 5.49 15.48
N GLY A 182 -21.73 5.93 15.20
CA GLY A 182 -22.20 7.28 15.47
C GLY A 182 -22.06 7.74 16.93
N ALA A 183 -21.98 6.80 17.87
CA ALA A 183 -21.70 7.10 19.28
C ALA A 183 -20.35 7.81 19.50
N ASN A 184 -19.41 7.70 18.57
CA ASN A 184 -18.14 8.42 18.62
C ASN A 184 -18.28 9.92 18.23
N GLY A 185 -19.41 10.32 17.69
CA GLY A 185 -19.57 11.63 17.08
C GLY A 185 -18.88 11.72 15.70
N GLU A 186 -18.67 12.94 15.19
CA GLU A 186 -17.93 13.14 13.95
C GLU A 186 -16.42 12.87 14.20
N VAL A 187 -15.85 12.01 13.38
CA VAL A 187 -14.41 11.69 13.43
C VAL A 187 -13.79 11.72 12.05
N THR A 188 -12.49 12.03 12.00
CA THR A 188 -11.68 11.98 10.78
C THR A 188 -10.75 10.76 10.85
N VAL A 189 -10.81 9.92 9.82
CA VAL A 189 -10.05 8.67 9.73
C VAL A 189 -9.06 8.75 8.56
N PRO A 190 -7.80 8.31 8.73
CA PRO A 190 -6.83 8.28 7.64
C PRO A 190 -7.25 7.38 6.49
N VAL A 191 -7.08 7.87 5.25
CA VAL A 191 -7.22 7.12 3.99
C VAL A 191 -5.84 6.76 3.45
N VAL A 192 -4.91 7.73 3.43
CA VAL A 192 -3.55 7.53 2.96
C VAL A 192 -2.58 7.99 4.05
N TYR A 193 -1.62 7.14 4.36
CA TYR A 193 -0.55 7.51 5.27
C TYR A 193 0.79 6.85 4.90
N THR A 194 1.86 7.40 5.45
CA THR A 194 3.19 6.81 5.46
C THR A 194 3.66 6.57 6.88
N LYS A 195 4.62 5.68 7.05
CA LYS A 195 5.27 5.40 8.31
C LYS A 195 6.70 4.96 8.09
N GLN A 196 7.56 5.16 9.08
CA GLN A 196 8.90 4.59 9.12
C GLN A 196 8.92 3.38 10.06
N TRP A 197 9.51 2.27 9.62
CA TRP A 197 9.78 1.10 10.45
C TRP A 197 11.25 0.70 10.34
N GLY A 198 12.05 1.02 11.35
CA GLY A 198 13.50 0.90 11.23
C GLY A 198 14.04 1.75 10.08
N LYS A 199 14.68 1.12 9.09
CA LYS A 199 15.16 1.77 7.88
C LYS A 199 14.17 1.70 6.71
N GLY A 200 13.13 0.87 6.81
CA GLY A 200 12.14 0.68 5.76
C GLY A 200 11.02 1.70 5.83
N ARG A 201 10.45 1.99 4.65
CA ARG A 201 9.33 2.90 4.49
C ARG A 201 8.05 2.10 4.29
N VAL A 202 6.99 2.54 4.94
CA VAL A 202 5.66 1.95 4.89
C VAL A 202 4.72 2.92 4.20
N PHE A 203 3.95 2.44 3.25
CA PHE A 203 2.87 3.18 2.61
C PHE A 203 1.57 2.40 2.71
N TYR A 204 0.49 3.08 3.06
CA TYR A 204 -0.86 2.51 3.10
C TYR A 204 -1.87 3.43 2.43
N ASN A 205 -2.79 2.80 1.70
CA ASN A 205 -3.97 3.44 1.11
C ASN A 205 -5.21 2.60 1.44
N SER A 206 -6.21 3.15 2.11
CA SER A 206 -7.43 2.42 2.46
C SER A 206 -8.39 2.15 1.29
N LEU A 207 -8.14 2.76 0.12
CA LEU A 207 -8.88 2.48 -1.12
C LEU A 207 -8.46 1.13 -1.70
N GLY A 208 -9.26 0.58 -2.62
CA GLY A 208 -8.91 -0.65 -3.34
C GLY A 208 -9.64 -1.89 -2.87
N HIS A 209 -10.94 -1.76 -2.55
CA HIS A 209 -11.83 -2.89 -2.29
C HIS A 209 -11.72 -3.96 -3.39
N THR A 210 -11.66 -3.53 -4.66
CA THR A 210 -11.34 -4.36 -5.81
C THR A 210 -10.41 -3.60 -6.76
N SER A 211 -9.86 -4.28 -7.77
CA SER A 211 -9.03 -3.68 -8.82
C SER A 211 -9.74 -2.55 -9.58
N GLU A 212 -11.08 -2.59 -9.65
CA GLU A 212 -11.90 -1.58 -10.34
C GLU A 212 -11.75 -0.18 -9.75
N ILE A 213 -11.50 -0.05 -8.44
CA ILE A 213 -11.26 1.26 -7.81
C ILE A 213 -10.07 1.96 -8.48
N PHE A 214 -8.97 1.24 -8.68
CA PHE A 214 -7.76 1.81 -9.30
C PHE A 214 -7.89 1.98 -10.82
N LYS A 215 -8.75 1.20 -11.49
CA LYS A 215 -8.99 1.34 -12.92
C LYS A 215 -9.86 2.56 -13.24
N ASN A 216 -10.83 2.86 -12.37
CA ASN A 216 -11.86 3.87 -12.62
C ASN A 216 -11.59 5.22 -11.95
N ILE A 217 -10.71 5.29 -10.93
CA ILE A 217 -10.39 6.51 -10.18
C ILE A 217 -8.90 6.82 -10.34
N PRO A 218 -8.55 7.75 -11.25
CA PRO A 218 -7.15 8.09 -11.56
C PRO A 218 -6.35 8.52 -10.33
N GLU A 219 -6.97 9.28 -9.41
CA GLU A 219 -6.36 9.74 -8.16
C GLU A 219 -5.96 8.57 -7.26
N ALA A 220 -6.84 7.57 -7.14
CA ALA A 220 -6.56 6.37 -6.35
C ALA A 220 -5.39 5.56 -6.95
N LYS A 221 -5.37 5.40 -8.29
CA LYS A 221 -4.28 4.72 -9.01
C LYS A 221 -2.96 5.45 -8.82
N GLU A 222 -2.96 6.77 -8.98
CA GLU A 222 -1.76 7.59 -8.88
C GLU A 222 -1.21 7.62 -7.45
N LEU A 223 -2.06 7.70 -6.42
CA LEU A 223 -1.67 7.57 -5.01
C LEU A 223 -0.97 6.24 -4.76
N MET A 224 -1.50 5.14 -5.30
CA MET A 224 -0.91 3.81 -5.12
C MET A 224 0.43 3.70 -5.85
N ARG A 225 0.52 4.16 -7.10
CA ARG A 225 1.76 4.19 -7.90
C ARG A 225 2.88 4.95 -7.17
N ARG A 226 2.58 6.17 -6.73
CA ARG A 226 3.55 6.99 -5.98
C ARG A 226 3.89 6.40 -4.62
N GLY A 227 2.93 5.71 -3.99
CA GLY A 227 3.15 4.97 -2.75
C GLY A 227 4.16 3.84 -2.91
N PHE A 228 4.10 3.08 -4.01
CA PHE A 228 5.10 2.07 -4.34
C PHE A 228 6.50 2.68 -4.50
N LEU A 229 6.59 3.76 -5.28
CA LEU A 229 7.86 4.44 -5.51
C LEU A 229 8.46 5.05 -4.24
N PHE A 230 7.60 5.60 -3.37
CA PHE A 230 8.00 6.12 -2.07
C PHE A 230 8.53 5.01 -1.16
N ALA A 231 7.80 3.89 -1.06
CA ALA A 231 8.15 2.81 -0.15
C ALA A 231 9.41 2.05 -0.60
N ALA A 232 9.56 1.82 -1.89
CA ALA A 232 10.69 1.06 -2.43
C ALA A 232 12.05 1.66 -2.05
N ARG A 233 12.96 0.78 -1.65
CA ARG A 233 14.35 1.09 -1.31
C ARG A 233 15.12 1.65 -2.50
#